data_a911d56ebee3b86a1c23f3a81008658f
#
_entry.id   a911d56ebee3b86a1c23f3a81008658f
#
_cell.length_a   1.000
_cell.length_b   1.000
_cell.length_c   1.000
_cell.angle_alpha   90.00
_cell.angle_beta   90.00
_cell.angle_gamma   90.00
#
_symmetry.space_group_name_H-M   'P 1'
#
loop_
_entity.id
_entity.type
_entity.pdbx_description
1 polymer ?
#
loop_
_entity_poly.entity_id
_entity_poly.type
_entity_poly.pdbx_seq_one_letter_code
_entity_poly.pdbx_strand_id
1 'polypeptide(L)'
;MMTFDKIDTTDIKQLANGEFVDYADNDIVIIDDLHNLTKLQTIKVDFLLIIVVKTGRIAMRTNKVETLASANDIIICQPNTILNECMFSINLSAKAVCLSAQMARKMMHIGDVVDLSFYLKYKPIIHVDESSMNTFEKYHALLSEQLLKDDTTYKKQIVGSLVNSFLFCLLSIIEHVTPHRTSI
;
A
#
# COMPACT_ATOMS: atom_id res chain seq x y z
N MET A 1 -23.12 -22.46 -19.12
CA MET A 1 -23.31 -21.06 -18.75
C MET A 1 -22.30 -20.77 -17.63
N MET A 2 -21.14 -20.18 -17.98
CA MET A 2 -20.13 -19.84 -16.97
C MET A 2 -20.67 -18.65 -16.17
N THR A 3 -21.00 -18.87 -14.91
CA THR A 3 -21.21 -17.80 -13.95
C THR A 3 -19.87 -17.11 -13.74
N PHE A 4 -19.75 -15.90 -14.23
CA PHE A 4 -18.63 -15.02 -13.83
C PHE A 4 -18.82 -14.75 -12.36
N ASP A 5 -17.96 -15.32 -11.52
CA ASP A 5 -17.90 -14.98 -10.10
C ASP A 5 -17.73 -13.47 -10.00
N LYS A 6 -18.71 -12.84 -9.37
CA LYS A 6 -18.71 -11.40 -9.15
C LYS A 6 -17.59 -11.08 -8.18
N ILE A 7 -16.52 -10.46 -8.67
CA ILE A 7 -15.41 -10.02 -7.83
C ILE A 7 -15.93 -8.88 -6.97
N ASP A 8 -15.95 -9.08 -5.66
CA ASP A 8 -16.33 -8.03 -4.72
C ASP A 8 -15.30 -6.91 -4.72
N THR A 9 -15.78 -5.67 -4.80
CA THR A 9 -14.93 -4.49 -4.70
C THR A 9 -14.93 -4.03 -3.25
N THR A 10 -13.74 -3.90 -2.67
CA THR A 10 -13.55 -3.38 -1.31
C THR A 10 -13.03 -1.96 -1.39
N ASP A 11 -13.78 -1.01 -0.89
CA ASP A 11 -13.34 0.37 -0.72
C ASP A 11 -12.67 0.58 0.65
N ILE A 12 -12.04 1.75 0.84
CA ILE A 12 -11.32 2.04 2.09
C ILE A 12 -12.24 2.10 3.31
N LYS A 13 -13.53 2.44 3.15
CA LYS A 13 -14.49 2.49 4.25
C LYS A 13 -14.89 1.10 4.70
N GLN A 14 -15.06 0.17 3.75
CA GLN A 14 -15.31 -1.24 4.04
C GLN A 14 -14.09 -1.87 4.74
N LEU A 15 -12.88 -1.54 4.28
CA LEU A 15 -11.65 -1.97 4.94
C LEU A 15 -11.56 -1.42 6.35
N ALA A 16 -11.86 -0.14 6.57
CA ALA A 16 -11.80 0.52 7.87
C ALA A 16 -12.76 -0.08 8.91
N ASN A 17 -13.85 -0.69 8.48
CA ASN A 17 -14.79 -1.40 9.34
C ASN A 17 -14.41 -2.87 9.60
N GLY A 18 -13.31 -3.35 9.04
CA GLY A 18 -12.83 -4.71 9.22
C GLY A 18 -12.19 -4.93 10.60
N GLU A 19 -12.25 -6.17 11.09
CA GLU A 19 -11.70 -6.55 12.40
C GLU A 19 -10.16 -6.54 12.46
N PHE A 20 -9.49 -6.39 11.31
CA PHE A 20 -8.03 -6.47 11.17
C PHE A 20 -7.37 -5.11 10.96
N VAL A 21 -8.12 -4.03 11.14
CA VAL A 21 -7.62 -2.67 10.98
C VAL A 21 -7.22 -2.11 12.34
N ASP A 22 -5.97 -1.66 12.44
CA ASP A 22 -5.44 -1.13 13.69
C ASP A 22 -5.85 0.34 13.88
N TYR A 23 -5.78 1.12 12.79
CA TYR A 23 -6.13 2.55 12.83
C TYR A 23 -6.82 2.95 11.53
N ALA A 24 -7.85 3.75 11.64
CA ALA A 24 -8.59 4.24 10.48
C ALA A 24 -9.03 5.71 10.66
N ASP A 25 -8.98 6.42 9.56
CA ASP A 25 -9.67 7.71 9.32
C ASP A 25 -10.37 7.59 7.96
N ASN A 26 -11.14 8.60 7.55
CA ASN A 26 -11.94 8.57 6.32
C ASN A 26 -11.13 8.25 5.05
N ASP A 27 -9.85 8.61 5.01
CA ASP A 27 -8.98 8.48 3.85
C ASP A 27 -7.74 7.59 4.08
N ILE A 28 -7.51 7.13 5.32
CA ILE A 28 -6.31 6.37 5.70
C ILE A 28 -6.70 5.19 6.57
N VAL A 29 -6.13 4.04 6.25
CA VAL A 29 -6.20 2.83 7.08
C VAL A 29 -4.80 2.30 7.29
N ILE A 30 -4.47 1.95 8.52
CA ILE A 30 -3.20 1.36 8.92
C ILE A 30 -3.44 -0.05 9.42
N ILE A 31 -2.60 -0.98 8.97
CA ILE A 31 -2.64 -2.38 9.39
C ILE A 31 -1.23 -2.76 9.87
N ASP A 32 -1.12 -3.12 11.15
CA ASP A 32 0.15 -3.52 11.77
C ASP A 32 0.44 -5.01 11.58
N ASP A 33 -0.59 -5.84 11.49
CA ASP A 33 -0.46 -7.29 11.27
C ASP A 33 -1.33 -7.75 10.09
N LEU A 34 -0.66 -8.21 9.03
CA LEU A 34 -1.31 -8.68 7.80
C LEU A 34 -1.83 -10.11 7.86
N HIS A 35 -1.50 -10.91 8.90
CA HIS A 35 -1.91 -12.31 8.95
C HIS A 35 -3.44 -12.49 8.87
N ASN A 36 -4.20 -11.52 9.36
CA ASN A 36 -5.66 -11.55 9.28
C ASN A 36 -6.20 -11.40 7.85
N LEU A 37 -5.42 -10.86 6.92
CA LEU A 37 -5.82 -10.70 5.51
C LEU A 37 -5.85 -12.02 4.73
N THR A 38 -5.27 -13.13 5.26
CA THR A 38 -5.31 -14.45 4.61
C THR A 38 -6.72 -15.00 4.44
N LYS A 39 -7.69 -14.47 5.18
CA LYS A 39 -9.10 -14.85 5.08
C LYS A 39 -9.80 -14.25 3.85
N LEU A 40 -9.17 -13.28 3.21
CA LEU A 40 -9.72 -12.64 2.02
C LEU A 40 -9.45 -13.54 0.80
N GLN A 41 -10.52 -13.89 0.08
CA GLN A 41 -10.42 -14.69 -1.14
C GLN A 41 -9.94 -13.80 -2.30
N THR A 42 -10.81 -13.48 -3.22
CA THR A 42 -10.50 -12.58 -4.34
C THR A 42 -11.18 -11.25 -4.10
N ILE A 43 -10.41 -10.17 -4.02
CA ILE A 43 -10.92 -8.82 -3.81
C ILE A 43 -10.36 -7.86 -4.86
N LYS A 44 -11.18 -6.90 -5.26
CA LYS A 44 -10.75 -5.74 -6.03
C LYS A 44 -10.65 -4.56 -5.07
N VAL A 45 -9.46 -4.02 -4.87
CA VAL A 45 -9.25 -2.88 -3.98
C VAL A 45 -9.49 -1.56 -4.72
N ASP A 46 -10.26 -0.65 -4.14
CA ASP A 46 -10.49 0.71 -4.68
C ASP A 46 -9.73 1.77 -3.84
N PHE A 47 -8.52 1.43 -3.46
CA PHE A 47 -7.60 2.29 -2.72
C PHE A 47 -6.16 1.97 -3.07
N LEU A 48 -5.23 2.87 -2.76
CA LEU A 48 -3.80 2.61 -2.85
C LEU A 48 -3.37 1.79 -1.63
N LEU A 49 -2.82 0.61 -1.86
CA LEU A 49 -2.29 -0.27 -0.82
C LEU A 49 -0.77 -0.32 -0.92
N ILE A 50 -0.10 0.03 0.16
CA ILE A 50 1.36 -0.02 0.28
C ILE A 50 1.70 -0.96 1.42
N ILE A 51 2.37 -2.08 1.12
CA ILE A 51 2.81 -3.07 2.11
C ILE A 51 4.33 -3.02 2.21
N VAL A 52 4.82 -2.83 3.42
CA VAL A 52 6.26 -2.80 3.75
C VAL A 52 6.61 -4.12 4.44
N VAL A 53 7.45 -4.95 3.80
CA VAL A 53 7.83 -6.28 4.30
C VAL A 53 9.17 -6.19 5.02
N LYS A 54 9.17 -6.38 6.34
CA LYS A 54 10.38 -6.36 7.15
C LYS A 54 11.07 -7.73 7.20
N THR A 55 10.29 -8.77 7.44
CA THR A 55 10.76 -10.16 7.48
C THR A 55 9.70 -11.09 6.88
N GLY A 56 10.12 -12.30 6.51
CA GLY A 56 9.22 -13.30 5.96
C GLY A 56 8.95 -13.11 4.46
N ARG A 57 7.84 -13.69 4.01
CA ARG A 57 7.45 -13.71 2.59
C ARG A 57 5.95 -13.53 2.43
N ILE A 58 5.57 -12.87 1.36
CA ILE A 58 4.19 -12.72 0.89
C ILE A 58 4.13 -13.25 -0.52
N ALA A 59 3.27 -14.23 -0.78
CA ALA A 59 2.91 -14.66 -2.13
C ALA A 59 1.45 -14.30 -2.39
N MET A 60 1.17 -13.65 -3.50
CA MET A 60 -0.18 -13.29 -3.92
C MET A 60 -0.25 -13.18 -5.45
N ARG A 61 -1.46 -13.12 -5.98
CA ARG A 61 -1.66 -12.70 -7.37
C ARG A 61 -2.24 -11.30 -7.43
N THR A 62 -1.57 -10.44 -8.16
CA THR A 62 -2.03 -9.08 -8.45
C THR A 62 -2.38 -8.97 -9.92
N ASN A 63 -3.65 -8.67 -10.24
CA ASN A 63 -4.12 -8.63 -11.64
C ASN A 63 -3.74 -9.87 -12.46
N LYS A 64 -3.86 -11.07 -11.88
CA LYS A 64 -3.49 -12.38 -12.45
C LYS A 64 -1.98 -12.63 -12.59
N VAL A 65 -1.12 -11.70 -12.16
CA VAL A 65 0.34 -11.86 -12.15
C VAL A 65 0.76 -12.36 -10.78
N GLU A 66 1.57 -13.41 -10.76
CA GLU A 66 2.15 -13.91 -9.51
C GLU A 66 3.14 -12.89 -8.94
N THR A 67 2.97 -12.56 -7.68
CA THR A 67 3.73 -11.55 -6.95
C THR A 67 4.30 -12.20 -5.70
N LEU A 68 5.62 -12.25 -5.61
CA LEU A 68 6.34 -12.82 -4.47
C LEU A 68 7.24 -11.73 -3.87
N ALA A 69 6.96 -11.34 -2.64
CA ALA A 69 7.75 -10.37 -1.89
C ALA A 69 8.45 -11.03 -0.70
N SER A 70 9.59 -10.49 -0.33
CA SER A 70 10.44 -10.92 0.78
C SER A 70 10.92 -9.75 1.62
N ALA A 71 11.79 -9.99 2.59
CA ALA A 71 12.35 -8.92 3.43
C ALA A 71 12.97 -7.80 2.60
N ASN A 72 12.72 -6.57 2.99
CA ASN A 72 13.10 -5.32 2.33
C ASN A 72 12.38 -5.05 0.99
N ASP A 73 11.24 -5.69 0.78
CA ASP A 73 10.38 -5.38 -0.36
C ASP A 73 9.21 -4.48 0.07
N ILE A 74 8.81 -3.61 -0.83
CA ILE A 74 7.59 -2.81 -0.74
C ILE A 74 6.68 -3.25 -1.88
N ILE A 75 5.44 -3.63 -1.54
CA ILE A 75 4.39 -3.94 -2.52
C ILE A 75 3.49 -2.72 -2.66
N ILE A 76 3.23 -2.30 -3.89
CA ILE A 76 2.36 -1.16 -4.19
C ILE A 76 1.24 -1.62 -5.11
N CYS A 77 0.02 -1.66 -4.59
CA CYS A 77 -1.18 -1.97 -5.36
C CYS A 77 -2.01 -0.70 -5.55
N GLN A 78 -2.19 -0.31 -6.80
CA GLN A 78 -2.98 0.86 -7.17
C GLN A 78 -4.48 0.58 -7.02
N PRO A 79 -5.32 1.62 -6.93
CA PRO A 79 -6.77 1.47 -7.05
C PRO A 79 -7.14 0.64 -8.27
N ASN A 80 -8.14 -0.22 -8.12
CA ASN A 80 -8.61 -1.21 -9.09
C ASN A 80 -7.72 -2.46 -9.26
N THR A 81 -6.71 -2.67 -8.44
CA THR A 81 -5.94 -3.93 -8.41
C THR A 81 -6.82 -5.07 -7.88
N ILE A 82 -6.77 -6.22 -8.55
CA ILE A 82 -7.38 -7.46 -8.09
C ILE A 82 -6.34 -8.27 -7.36
N LEU A 83 -6.61 -8.57 -6.09
CA LEU A 83 -5.77 -9.40 -5.22
C LEU A 83 -6.45 -10.76 -5.01
N ASN A 84 -5.70 -11.83 -5.15
CA ASN A 84 -6.17 -13.17 -4.84
C ASN A 84 -5.01 -14.09 -4.40
N GLU A 85 -5.38 -15.22 -3.80
CA GLU A 85 -4.44 -16.25 -3.37
C GLU A 85 -3.33 -15.72 -2.44
N CYS A 86 -3.68 -14.83 -1.49
CA CYS A 86 -2.70 -14.30 -0.54
C CYS A 86 -2.24 -15.37 0.45
N MET A 87 -0.93 -15.64 0.48
CA MET A 87 -0.28 -16.56 1.40
C MET A 87 0.89 -15.86 2.11
N PHE A 88 1.00 -16.07 3.41
CA PHE A 88 2.00 -15.44 4.26
C PHE A 88 2.84 -16.51 4.97
N SER A 89 4.14 -16.27 5.04
CA SER A 89 5.00 -17.13 5.85
C SER A 89 4.75 -16.90 7.35
N ILE A 90 5.00 -17.91 8.17
CA ILE A 90 4.76 -17.86 9.63
C ILE A 90 5.56 -16.73 10.30
N ASN A 91 6.76 -16.44 9.77
CA ASN A 91 7.65 -15.40 10.30
C ASN A 91 7.44 -14.04 9.63
N LEU A 92 6.30 -13.83 8.96
CA LEU A 92 6.01 -12.54 8.33
C LEU A 92 5.91 -11.43 9.37
N SER A 93 6.68 -10.38 9.17
CA SER A 93 6.49 -9.07 9.79
C SER A 93 6.34 -8.05 8.66
N ALA A 94 5.14 -7.58 8.47
CA ALA A 94 4.82 -6.61 7.43
C ALA A 94 3.72 -5.68 7.92
N LYS A 95 3.74 -4.46 7.45
CA LYS A 95 2.81 -3.40 7.79
C LYS A 95 2.20 -2.82 6.52
N ALA A 96 0.97 -2.35 6.60
CA ALA A 96 0.33 -1.72 5.45
C ALA A 96 -0.20 -0.33 5.76
N VAL A 97 -0.10 0.53 4.76
CA VAL A 97 -0.76 1.84 4.68
C VAL A 97 -1.69 1.81 3.49
N CYS A 98 -2.96 2.07 3.73
CA CYS A 98 -3.99 2.19 2.71
C CYS A 98 -4.45 3.63 2.61
N LEU A 99 -4.48 4.18 1.41
CA LEU A 99 -4.93 5.55 1.14
C LEU A 99 -6.12 5.52 0.20
N SER A 100 -7.17 6.31 0.49
CA SER A 100 -8.31 6.42 -0.43
C SER A 100 -7.85 6.82 -1.83
N ALA A 101 -8.59 6.39 -2.86
CA ALA A 101 -8.29 6.78 -4.23
C ALA A 101 -8.29 8.31 -4.42
N GLN A 102 -9.12 9.03 -3.66
CA GLN A 102 -9.15 10.49 -3.66
C GLN A 102 -7.87 11.08 -3.08
N MET A 103 -7.41 10.59 -1.93
CA MET A 103 -6.17 11.05 -1.30
C MET A 103 -4.96 10.73 -2.16
N ALA A 104 -4.87 9.51 -2.68
CA ALA A 104 -3.82 9.10 -3.59
C ALA A 104 -3.73 10.02 -4.83
N ARG A 105 -4.87 10.32 -5.48
CA ARG A 105 -4.90 11.24 -6.63
C ARG A 105 -4.45 12.66 -6.29
N LYS A 106 -4.87 13.21 -5.15
CA LYS A 106 -4.43 14.56 -4.73
C LYS A 106 -2.92 14.65 -4.56
N MET A 107 -2.31 13.57 -4.12
CA MET A 107 -0.89 13.54 -3.80
C MET A 107 0.00 13.14 -4.99
N MET A 108 -0.54 12.37 -5.92
CA MET A 108 0.18 11.91 -7.12
C MET A 108 0.11 12.90 -8.31
N HIS A 109 -0.45 14.10 -8.12
CA HIS A 109 -0.55 15.14 -9.17
C HIS A 109 0.78 15.85 -9.47
N ILE A 110 1.89 15.37 -8.92
CA ILE A 110 3.21 15.97 -9.08
C ILE A 110 4.04 15.10 -10.03
N GLY A 111 4.13 15.52 -11.30
CA GLY A 111 5.04 14.95 -12.29
C GLY A 111 4.49 13.75 -13.08
N ASP A 112 5.32 13.13 -13.87
CA ASP A 112 5.04 12.09 -14.87
C ASP A 112 4.46 10.76 -14.31
N VAL A 113 3.35 10.88 -13.60
CA VAL A 113 2.68 9.77 -12.88
C VAL A 113 2.17 8.67 -13.81
N VAL A 114 1.93 8.98 -15.08
CA VAL A 114 1.37 8.02 -16.05
C VAL A 114 2.32 6.84 -16.27
N ASP A 115 3.60 7.11 -16.43
CA ASP A 115 4.62 6.06 -16.62
C ASP A 115 4.81 5.22 -15.36
N LEU A 116 4.72 5.83 -14.18
CA LEU A 116 4.81 5.15 -12.90
C LEU A 116 3.63 4.20 -12.67
N SER A 117 2.41 4.65 -12.97
CA SER A 117 1.20 3.83 -12.86
C SER A 117 1.29 2.59 -13.74
N PHE A 118 1.79 2.74 -14.95
CA PHE A 118 1.98 1.61 -15.87
C PHE A 118 3.05 0.64 -15.35
N TYR A 119 4.18 1.16 -14.85
CA TYR A 119 5.25 0.35 -14.29
C TYR A 119 4.76 -0.49 -13.11
N LEU A 120 4.12 0.13 -12.12
CA LEU A 120 3.63 -0.53 -10.91
C LEU A 120 2.53 -1.56 -11.20
N LYS A 121 1.76 -1.40 -12.27
CA LYS A 121 0.75 -2.38 -12.67
C LYS A 121 1.35 -3.76 -12.98
N TYR A 122 2.56 -3.78 -13.55
CA TYR A 122 3.24 -5.01 -13.96
C TYR A 122 4.38 -5.41 -13.01
N LYS A 123 4.92 -4.46 -12.26
CA LYS A 123 5.97 -4.67 -11.26
C LYS A 123 5.59 -4.00 -9.94
N PRO A 124 4.65 -4.58 -9.18
CA PRO A 124 4.16 -3.96 -7.96
C PRO A 124 5.16 -4.06 -6.79
N ILE A 125 6.29 -4.73 -6.96
CA ILE A 125 7.33 -4.91 -5.93
C ILE A 125 8.53 -4.03 -6.22
N ILE A 126 8.99 -3.35 -5.17
CA ILE A 126 10.22 -2.56 -5.17
C ILE A 126 11.09 -3.06 -4.03
N HIS A 127 12.34 -3.46 -4.35
CA HIS A 127 13.33 -3.78 -3.34
C HIS A 127 14.03 -2.52 -2.87
N VAL A 128 14.17 -2.34 -1.55
CA VAL A 128 14.78 -1.18 -0.93
C VAL A 128 15.91 -1.60 0.01
N ASP A 129 16.84 -0.68 0.29
CA ASP A 129 17.86 -0.92 1.29
C ASP A 129 17.30 -0.84 2.73
N GLU A 130 18.06 -1.31 3.69
CA GLU A 130 17.67 -1.33 5.10
C GLU A 130 17.41 0.09 5.65
N SER A 131 18.16 1.09 5.20
CA SER A 131 17.98 2.48 5.61
C SER A 131 16.63 3.03 5.16
N SER A 132 16.24 2.76 3.92
CA SER A 132 14.93 3.12 3.37
C SER A 132 13.81 2.37 4.09
N MET A 133 13.98 1.08 4.37
CA MET A 133 13.03 0.28 5.13
C MET A 133 12.79 0.89 6.52
N ASN A 134 13.85 1.22 7.25
CA ASN A 134 13.76 1.87 8.56
C ASN A 134 13.06 3.24 8.49
N THR A 135 13.23 3.96 7.41
CA THR A 135 12.54 5.25 7.18
C THR A 135 11.03 5.03 7.03
N PHE A 136 10.62 4.05 6.24
CA PHE A 136 9.19 3.71 6.09
C PHE A 136 8.55 3.25 7.40
N GLU A 137 9.25 2.46 8.20
CA GLU A 137 8.77 2.05 9.52
C GLU A 137 8.54 3.25 10.45
N LYS A 138 9.42 4.25 10.41
CA LYS A 138 9.25 5.50 11.18
C LYS A 138 8.02 6.28 10.72
N TYR A 139 7.79 6.42 9.41
CA TYR A 139 6.58 7.06 8.89
C TYR A 139 5.32 6.31 9.32
N HIS A 140 5.33 4.99 9.23
CA HIS A 140 4.21 4.16 9.67
C HIS A 140 3.91 4.39 11.15
N ALA A 141 4.93 4.35 12.01
CA ALA A 141 4.79 4.59 13.45
C ALA A 141 4.23 5.99 13.76
N LEU A 142 4.74 7.03 13.08
CA LEU A 142 4.24 8.40 13.24
C LEU A 142 2.78 8.55 12.79
N LEU A 143 2.41 7.93 11.67
CA LEU A 143 1.03 7.93 11.20
C LEU A 143 0.10 7.24 12.20
N SER A 144 0.48 6.06 12.69
CA SER A 144 -0.27 5.31 13.70
C SER A 144 -0.46 6.14 14.98
N GLU A 145 0.61 6.78 15.46
CA GLU A 145 0.56 7.64 16.64
C GLU A 145 -0.40 8.83 16.45
N GLN A 146 -0.35 9.50 15.28
CA GLN A 146 -1.22 10.65 15.03
C GLN A 146 -2.69 10.25 14.86
N LEU A 147 -2.96 9.08 14.26
CA LEU A 147 -4.33 8.60 14.09
C LEU A 147 -4.98 8.19 15.41
N LEU A 148 -4.17 7.72 16.40
CA LEU A 148 -4.63 7.40 17.76
C LEU A 148 -4.97 8.61 18.61
N LYS A 149 -4.37 9.77 18.33
CA LYS A 149 -4.62 10.99 19.12
C LYS A 149 -6.05 11.47 18.92
N ASP A 150 -6.59 12.09 19.96
CA ASP A 150 -7.87 12.77 19.89
C ASP A 150 -7.87 13.83 18.79
N ASP A 151 -9.05 14.15 18.27
CA ASP A 151 -9.20 15.15 17.24
C ASP A 151 -8.76 16.53 17.74
N THR A 152 -7.70 17.03 17.13
CA THR A 152 -7.17 18.38 17.35
C THR A 152 -7.35 19.23 16.11
N THR A 153 -7.29 20.57 16.27
CA THR A 153 -7.46 21.52 15.16
C THR A 153 -6.53 21.22 13.97
N TYR A 154 -5.34 20.70 14.21
CA TYR A 154 -4.32 20.48 13.17
C TYR A 154 -4.07 19.01 12.83
N LYS A 155 -4.83 18.05 13.40
CA LYS A 155 -4.61 16.61 13.16
C LYS A 155 -4.61 16.28 11.67
N LYS A 156 -5.59 16.76 10.92
CA LYS A 156 -5.69 16.51 9.47
C LYS A 156 -4.49 17.05 8.70
N GLN A 157 -3.99 18.23 9.04
CA GLN A 157 -2.82 18.83 8.42
C GLN A 157 -1.55 18.05 8.74
N ILE A 158 -1.38 17.61 9.99
CA ILE A 158 -0.25 16.79 10.42
C ILE A 158 -0.26 15.45 9.66
N VAL A 159 -1.38 14.74 9.69
CA VAL A 159 -1.52 13.45 8.99
C VAL A 159 -1.30 13.61 7.49
N GLY A 160 -1.90 14.62 6.86
CA GLY A 160 -1.70 14.92 5.44
C GLY A 160 -0.24 15.20 5.10
N SER A 161 0.49 15.93 5.94
CA SER A 161 1.91 16.23 5.74
C SER A 161 2.78 14.99 5.89
N LEU A 162 2.48 14.11 6.84
CA LEU A 162 3.18 12.84 7.02
C LEU A 162 2.96 11.90 5.82
N VAL A 163 1.72 11.81 5.33
CA VAL A 163 1.41 11.01 4.13
C VAL A 163 2.12 11.57 2.91
N ASN A 164 2.13 12.89 2.72
CA ASN A 164 2.86 13.52 1.62
C ASN A 164 4.35 13.16 1.68
N SER A 165 4.99 13.33 2.84
CA SER A 165 6.40 13.03 3.02
C SER A 165 6.69 11.54 2.76
N PHE A 166 5.84 10.64 3.25
CA PHE A 166 5.92 9.20 3.01
C PHE A 166 5.87 8.87 1.51
N LEU A 167 4.91 9.45 0.78
CA LEU A 167 4.76 9.22 -0.66
C LEU A 167 5.93 9.81 -1.45
N PHE A 168 6.45 10.99 -1.08
CA PHE A 168 7.64 11.55 -1.73
C PHE A 168 8.89 10.67 -1.53
N CYS A 169 9.09 10.12 -0.32
CA CYS A 169 10.15 9.16 -0.09
C CYS A 169 9.99 7.93 -0.99
N LEU A 170 8.78 7.41 -1.11
CA LEU A 170 8.49 6.26 -1.97
C LEU A 170 8.75 6.58 -3.45
N LEU A 171 8.25 7.71 -3.95
CA LEU A 171 8.46 8.16 -5.33
C LEU A 171 9.96 8.36 -5.65
N SER A 172 10.72 8.95 -4.72
CA SER A 172 12.16 9.13 -4.87
C SER A 172 12.90 7.80 -5.05
N ILE A 173 12.50 6.76 -4.31
CA ILE A 173 13.09 5.43 -4.46
C ILE A 173 12.68 4.80 -5.80
N ILE A 174 11.42 4.90 -6.17
CA ILE A 174 10.92 4.37 -7.44
C ILE A 174 11.68 5.01 -8.62
N GLU A 175 11.88 6.31 -8.59
CA GLU A 175 12.64 7.04 -9.62
C GLU A 175 14.06 6.49 -9.79
N HIS A 176 14.71 6.09 -8.70
CA HIS A 176 16.07 5.52 -8.75
C HIS A 176 16.11 4.09 -9.29
N VAL A 177 15.05 3.29 -9.08
CA VAL A 177 15.01 1.89 -9.52
C VAL A 177 14.33 1.69 -10.89
N THR A 178 13.60 2.69 -11.38
CA THR A 178 13.02 2.67 -12.73
C THR A 178 14.08 3.11 -13.74
N PRO A 179 14.30 2.37 -14.83
CA PRO A 179 15.24 2.83 -15.87
C PRO A 179 14.72 4.15 -16.45
N HIS A 180 15.53 5.21 -16.33
CA HIS A 180 15.27 6.46 -17.01
C HIS A 180 15.11 6.18 -18.51
N ARG A 181 13.96 6.48 -19.08
CA ARG A 181 13.87 6.67 -20.52
C ARG A 181 14.73 7.88 -20.84
N THR A 182 15.92 7.63 -21.36
CA THR A 182 16.70 8.65 -22.05
C THR A 182 15.79 9.21 -23.14
N SER A 183 15.38 10.45 -22.98
CA SER A 183 14.70 11.22 -24.02
C SER A 183 15.63 11.25 -25.24
N ILE A 184 15.21 10.59 -26.33
CA ILE A 184 15.79 10.76 -27.65
C ILE A 184 15.09 11.94 -28.27
#